data_f0c7fa99363346e5f5c7b31e16d3d46e
#
_entry.id   f0c7fa99363346e5f5c7b31e16d3d46e
#
_cell.length_a   1.000
_cell.length_b   1.000
_cell.length_c   1.000
_cell.angle_alpha   90.00
_cell.angle_beta   90.00
_cell.angle_gamma   90.00
#
_symmetry.space_group_name_H-M   'P 1'
#
loop_
_entity.id
_entity.type
_entity.pdbx_description
1 polymer ?
#
loop_
_entity_poly.entity_id
_entity_poly.type
_entity_poly.pdbx_seq_one_letter_code
_entity_poly.pdbx_strand_id
1 'polypeptide(L)'
;VLILSIPLLEKAKADWNSSELSRIRVSTATGLDSLPSEKATSSGTSINYIINAFGIGYTTSTLTIDDSDVKVKKTSSVLDLSVMTGIQSFTFQAGYGWLLSHKWDHPSYDTTTNSSEGGSGFFNVGVDLGLFELTGGYRVWSILHNVNLSRIKSNGRTQTSDNKGHLAYKEMYLGLGYTFF
;
A
#
# COMPACT_ATOMS: atom_id res chain seq x y z
N VAL A 1 25.27 30.99 -11.35
CA VAL A 1 25.90 29.66 -11.46
C VAL A 1 26.08 29.15 -10.06
N LEU A 2 25.19 28.26 -9.60
CA LEU A 2 25.21 27.65 -8.29
C LEU A 2 26.02 26.36 -8.37
N ILE A 3 27.30 26.42 -7.99
CA ILE A 3 28.11 25.24 -7.73
C ILE A 3 27.82 24.84 -6.27
N LEU A 4 26.73 24.12 -6.04
CA LEU A 4 26.50 23.43 -4.78
C LEU A 4 27.22 22.10 -4.84
N SER A 5 28.46 22.22 -4.44
CA SER A 5 29.45 21.35 -3.84
C SER A 5 29.17 19.83 -3.86
N ILE A 6 29.86 19.21 -4.78
CA ILE A 6 30.24 17.80 -4.89
C ILE A 6 30.69 17.11 -3.55
N PRO A 7 31.18 17.79 -2.49
CA PRO A 7 31.55 17.12 -1.24
C PRO A 7 30.42 16.46 -0.47
N LEU A 8 29.18 16.90 -0.62
CA LEU A 8 28.03 16.23 0.00
C LEU A 8 27.71 14.89 -0.66
N LEU A 9 27.94 14.79 -1.97
CA LEU A 9 27.74 13.53 -2.71
C LEU A 9 28.86 12.51 -2.41
N GLU A 10 30.09 12.96 -2.15
CA GLU A 10 31.20 12.06 -1.81
C GLU A 10 31.09 11.54 -0.38
N LYS A 11 30.59 12.35 0.56
CA LYS A 11 30.35 11.89 1.93
C LYS A 11 29.20 10.87 1.98
N ALA A 12 28.16 11.04 1.20
CA ALA A 12 27.09 10.07 1.05
C ALA A 12 27.58 8.73 0.45
N LYS A 13 28.59 8.74 -0.42
CA LYS A 13 29.18 7.53 -1.01
C LYS A 13 30.00 6.69 -0.02
N ALA A 14 30.60 7.32 0.98
CA ALA A 14 31.45 6.63 1.96
C ALA A 14 30.62 5.90 3.05
N ASP A 15 29.39 6.36 3.32
CA ASP A 15 28.59 5.88 4.45
C ASP A 15 27.59 4.77 4.09
N TRP A 16 27.53 4.33 2.83
CA TRP A 16 26.61 3.26 2.39
C TRP A 16 26.85 1.88 3.02
N ASN A 17 27.99 1.71 3.69
CA ASN A 17 28.29 0.50 4.47
C ASN A 17 27.94 0.64 5.96
N SER A 18 27.41 1.76 6.41
CA SER A 18 27.05 1.92 7.80
C SER A 18 25.71 1.23 8.07
N SER A 19 25.80 0.15 8.81
CA SER A 19 24.66 -0.65 9.31
C SER A 19 23.76 0.10 10.32
N GLU A 20 23.86 1.42 10.41
CA GLU A 20 23.22 2.23 11.45
C GLU A 20 22.18 3.23 10.92
N LEU A 21 21.94 3.27 9.61
CA LEU A 21 21.00 4.23 9.04
C LEU A 21 19.55 3.80 9.25
N SER A 22 18.78 4.70 9.81
CA SER A 22 17.32 4.56 9.91
C SER A 22 16.63 5.43 8.88
N ARG A 23 15.54 4.94 8.32
CA ARG A 23 14.73 5.66 7.31
C ARG A 23 13.25 5.60 7.62
N ILE A 24 12.58 6.70 7.34
CA ILE A 24 11.12 6.72 7.23
C ILE A 24 10.77 6.98 5.78
N ARG A 25 9.91 6.14 5.23
CA ARG A 25 9.31 6.32 3.90
C ARG A 25 7.82 6.55 4.03
N VAL A 26 7.34 7.59 3.37
CA VAL A 26 5.91 7.86 3.23
C VAL A 26 5.59 7.86 1.75
N SER A 27 4.59 7.09 1.35
CA SER A 27 4.18 7.01 -0.04
C SER A 27 2.68 7.05 -0.21
N THR A 28 2.25 7.52 -1.37
CA THR A 28 0.88 7.44 -1.84
C THR A 28 0.79 6.44 -2.99
N ALA A 29 -0.32 5.74 -3.06
CA ALA A 29 -0.59 4.77 -4.10
C ALA A 29 -1.76 5.21 -4.97
N THR A 30 -1.70 4.83 -6.22
CA THR A 30 -2.83 4.90 -7.13
C THR A 30 -2.81 3.68 -8.05
N GLY A 31 -3.97 3.14 -8.34
CA GLY A 31 -4.13 2.01 -9.25
C GLY A 31 -5.31 2.26 -10.17
N LEU A 32 -5.15 1.82 -11.39
CA LEU A 32 -6.19 1.73 -12.40
C LEU A 32 -6.28 0.25 -12.75
N ASP A 33 -7.16 -0.47 -12.08
CA ASP A 33 -7.46 -1.84 -12.45
C ASP A 33 -8.73 -1.87 -13.30
N SER A 34 -8.57 -2.34 -14.52
CA SER A 34 -9.72 -2.75 -15.33
C SER A 34 -10.07 -4.18 -14.93
N LEU A 35 -11.02 -4.35 -14.05
CA LEU A 35 -11.76 -5.61 -13.98
C LEU A 35 -12.50 -5.78 -15.31
N PRO A 36 -12.64 -7.00 -15.84
CA PRO A 36 -13.16 -7.21 -17.20
C PRO A 36 -14.53 -6.59 -17.55
N SER A 37 -15.28 -6.14 -16.56
CA SER A 37 -16.62 -5.55 -16.72
C SER A 37 -16.87 -4.25 -15.93
N GLU A 38 -15.91 -3.81 -15.09
CA GLU A 38 -16.13 -2.71 -14.15
C GLU A 38 -14.93 -1.76 -14.12
N LYS A 39 -15.19 -0.46 -13.96
CA LYS A 39 -14.13 0.52 -13.71
C LYS A 39 -13.78 0.48 -12.23
N ALA A 40 -12.57 0.08 -11.93
CA ALA A 40 -12.04 0.08 -10.58
C ALA A 40 -10.87 1.04 -10.45
N THR A 41 -10.87 1.86 -9.41
CA THR A 41 -9.78 2.75 -9.05
C THR A 41 -9.34 2.46 -7.64
N SER A 42 -8.04 2.47 -7.39
CA SER A 42 -7.54 2.35 -6.03
C SER A 42 -6.72 3.58 -5.63
N SER A 43 -6.74 3.88 -4.34
CA SER A 43 -5.89 4.89 -3.72
C SER A 43 -5.44 4.42 -2.35
N GLY A 44 -4.20 4.72 -1.98
CA GLY A 44 -3.66 4.25 -0.71
C GLY A 44 -2.54 5.13 -0.19
N THR A 45 -2.18 4.87 1.06
CA THR A 45 -1.03 5.49 1.73
C THR A 45 -0.24 4.43 2.47
N SER A 46 1.07 4.61 2.53
CA SER A 46 1.98 3.72 3.23
C SER A 46 2.98 4.54 4.03
N ILE A 47 3.29 4.07 5.25
CA ILE A 47 4.40 4.54 6.05
C ILE A 47 5.26 3.34 6.43
N ASN A 48 6.56 3.43 6.18
CA ASN A 48 7.53 2.38 6.49
C ASN A 48 8.68 2.97 7.28
N TYR A 49 9.03 2.32 8.37
CA TYR A 49 10.22 2.57 9.16
C TYR A 49 11.24 1.45 8.88
N ILE A 50 12.44 1.84 8.48
CA ILE A 50 13.49 0.91 8.04
C ILE A 50 14.71 1.15 8.94
N ILE A 51 15.18 0.08 9.57
CA ILE A 51 16.42 0.07 10.37
C ILE A 51 17.38 -0.90 9.67
N ASN A 52 18.52 -0.39 9.26
CA ASN A 52 19.49 -1.17 8.49
C ASN A 52 18.85 -1.76 7.21
N ALA A 53 18.72 -3.08 7.16
CA ALA A 53 18.13 -3.81 6.04
C ALA A 53 16.67 -4.22 6.27
N PHE A 54 16.10 -3.99 7.45
CA PHE A 54 14.76 -4.47 7.81
C PHE A 54 13.76 -3.33 7.97
N GLY A 55 12.58 -3.49 7.42
CA GLY A 55 11.52 -2.51 7.52
C GLY A 55 10.24 -3.08 8.11
N ILE A 56 9.59 -2.26 8.93
CA ILE A 56 8.23 -2.47 9.39
C ILE A 56 7.38 -1.28 8.96
N GLY A 57 6.15 -1.53 8.54
CA GLY A 57 5.29 -0.45 8.05
C GLY A 57 3.81 -0.75 8.18
N TYR A 58 3.03 0.26 7.84
CA TYR A 58 1.58 0.18 7.76
C TYR A 58 1.13 0.77 6.44
N THR A 59 0.27 0.03 5.75
CA THR A 59 -0.32 0.47 4.49
C THR A 59 -1.83 0.35 4.56
N THR A 60 -2.52 1.36 4.07
CA THR A 60 -3.96 1.32 3.83
C THR A 60 -4.25 1.61 2.37
N SER A 61 -5.21 0.92 1.81
CA SER A 61 -5.67 1.09 0.43
C SER A 61 -7.18 1.00 0.37
N THR A 62 -7.78 1.85 -0.44
CA THR A 62 -9.22 1.84 -0.75
C THR A 62 -9.40 1.61 -2.25
N LEU A 63 -10.02 0.48 -2.58
CA LEU A 63 -10.48 0.16 -3.92
C LEU A 63 -11.93 0.63 -4.07
N THR A 64 -12.19 1.45 -5.06
CA THR A 64 -13.53 1.91 -5.44
C THR A 64 -13.92 1.22 -6.74
N ILE A 65 -15.04 0.51 -6.73
CA ILE A 65 -15.60 -0.19 -7.88
C ILE A 65 -16.85 0.57 -8.29
N ASP A 66 -16.86 1.06 -9.52
CA ASP A 66 -18.03 1.69 -10.14
C ASP A 66 -18.80 0.61 -10.91
N ASP A 67 -19.92 0.14 -10.33
CA ASP A 67 -20.86 -0.80 -10.95
C ASP A 67 -22.13 -0.05 -11.31
N SER A 68 -22.30 0.23 -12.61
CA SER A 68 -23.46 0.85 -13.26
C SER A 68 -23.99 2.13 -12.59
N ASP A 69 -24.56 2.05 -11.38
CA ASP A 69 -25.11 3.18 -10.62
C ASP A 69 -24.67 3.18 -9.15
N VAL A 70 -23.82 2.23 -8.75
CA VAL A 70 -23.45 2.03 -7.34
C VAL A 70 -21.93 2.02 -7.19
N LYS A 71 -21.43 2.86 -6.28
CA LYS A 71 -20.02 2.88 -5.91
C LYS A 71 -19.78 2.06 -4.64
N VAL A 72 -19.10 0.94 -4.79
CA VAL A 72 -18.68 0.11 -3.66
C VAL A 72 -17.25 0.42 -3.30
N LYS A 73 -16.98 0.71 -2.02
CA LYS A 73 -15.62 0.93 -1.50
C LYS A 73 -15.17 -0.26 -0.68
N LYS A 74 -13.94 -0.71 -0.92
CA LYS A 74 -13.29 -1.78 -0.17
C LYS A 74 -11.99 -1.25 0.40
N THR A 75 -11.92 -1.07 1.72
CA THR A 75 -10.73 -0.56 2.39
C THR A 75 -9.99 -1.68 3.07
N SER A 76 -8.71 -1.82 2.77
CA SER A 76 -7.82 -2.84 3.31
C SER A 76 -6.63 -2.19 4.02
N SER A 77 -6.22 -2.75 5.15
CA SER A 77 -5.03 -2.32 5.87
C SER A 77 -4.13 -3.51 6.17
N VAL A 78 -2.84 -3.32 6.04
CA VAL A 78 -1.82 -4.35 6.27
C VAL A 78 -0.69 -3.85 7.16
N LEU A 79 -0.09 -4.78 7.89
CA LEU A 79 1.21 -4.62 8.53
C LEU A 79 2.28 -5.13 7.56
N ASP A 80 3.18 -4.27 7.16
CA ASP A 80 4.25 -4.58 6.22
C ASP A 80 5.51 -5.02 6.95
N LEU A 81 6.13 -6.10 6.48
CA LEU A 81 7.52 -6.44 6.78
C LEU A 81 8.32 -6.48 5.48
N SER A 82 9.52 -5.95 5.51
CA SER A 82 10.34 -5.80 4.31
C SER A 82 11.82 -5.96 4.58
N VAL A 83 12.54 -6.22 3.50
CA VAL A 83 13.99 -6.12 3.44
C VAL A 83 14.38 -5.06 2.42
N MET A 84 15.47 -4.37 2.70
CA MET A 84 16.02 -3.33 1.84
C MET A 84 17.51 -3.57 1.60
N THR A 85 17.95 -3.28 0.39
CA THR A 85 19.35 -3.21 0.01
C THR A 85 19.61 -1.98 -0.83
N GLY A 86 20.85 -1.60 -1.01
CA GLY A 86 21.23 -0.46 -1.84
C GLY A 86 22.46 -0.75 -2.67
N ILE A 87 22.52 -0.13 -3.84
CA ILE A 87 23.68 -0.15 -4.73
C ILE A 87 23.90 1.28 -5.22
N GLN A 88 25.00 1.90 -4.83
CA GLN A 88 25.31 3.32 -5.11
C GLN A 88 24.18 4.24 -4.58
N SER A 89 23.54 5.00 -5.47
CA SER A 89 22.44 5.90 -5.12
C SER A 89 21.06 5.25 -5.26
N PHE A 90 21.00 3.95 -5.53
CA PHE A 90 19.72 3.25 -5.67
C PHE A 90 19.44 2.38 -4.46
N THR A 91 18.19 2.36 -4.04
CA THR A 91 17.69 1.47 -3.01
C THR A 91 16.63 0.55 -3.58
N PHE A 92 16.59 -0.66 -3.07
CA PHE A 92 15.61 -1.68 -3.46
C PHE A 92 14.97 -2.23 -2.19
N GLN A 93 13.66 -2.19 -2.11
CA GLN A 93 12.91 -2.72 -0.99
C GLN A 93 11.88 -3.71 -1.51
N ALA A 94 11.82 -4.88 -0.90
CA ALA A 94 10.78 -5.86 -1.15
C ALA A 94 10.17 -6.32 0.16
N GLY A 95 8.88 -6.62 0.15
CA GLY A 95 8.21 -7.01 1.37
C GLY A 95 6.85 -7.64 1.16
N TYR A 96 6.28 -8.04 2.29
CA TYR A 96 4.94 -8.60 2.37
C TYR A 96 4.15 -7.92 3.50
N GLY A 97 2.89 -7.59 3.21
CA GLY A 97 1.94 -7.03 4.16
C GLY A 97 0.88 -8.05 4.55
N TRP A 98 0.79 -8.36 5.85
CA TRP A 98 -0.29 -9.19 6.39
C TRP A 98 -1.54 -8.37 6.60
N LEU A 99 -2.67 -8.89 6.18
CA LEU A 99 -3.97 -8.23 6.32
C LEU A 99 -4.33 -8.07 7.80
N LEU A 100 -4.54 -6.81 8.20
CA LEU A 100 -5.05 -6.46 9.53
C LEU A 100 -6.55 -6.24 9.52
N SER A 101 -7.06 -5.60 8.47
CA SER A 101 -8.49 -5.34 8.31
C SER A 101 -8.89 -5.23 6.86
N HIS A 102 -10.11 -5.63 6.57
CA HIS A 102 -10.77 -5.46 5.30
C HIS A 102 -12.23 -5.09 5.54
N LYS A 103 -12.63 -3.94 5.01
CA LYS A 103 -13.99 -3.40 5.20
C LYS A 103 -14.62 -3.11 3.85
N TRP A 104 -15.89 -3.42 3.75
CA TRP A 104 -16.73 -3.02 2.64
C TRP A 104 -17.64 -1.88 3.05
N ASP A 105 -17.83 -0.94 2.16
CA ASP A 105 -18.80 0.13 2.29
C ASP A 105 -19.69 0.11 1.04
N HIS A 106 -20.96 -0.20 1.24
CA HIS A 106 -21.95 -0.34 0.18
C HIS A 106 -23.13 0.62 0.46
N PRO A 107 -23.46 1.54 -0.45
CA PRO A 107 -24.43 2.60 -0.17
C PRO A 107 -25.87 2.11 0.10
N SER A 108 -26.20 0.89 -0.33
CA SER A 108 -27.55 0.33 -0.21
C SER A 108 -27.67 -0.84 0.77
N TYR A 109 -26.56 -1.25 1.40
CA TYR A 109 -26.51 -2.38 2.32
C TYR A 109 -25.64 -2.07 3.52
N ASP A 110 -26.10 -2.50 4.70
CA ASP A 110 -25.22 -2.63 5.85
C ASP A 110 -24.29 -3.81 5.64
N THR A 111 -23.00 -3.60 5.87
CA THR A 111 -21.98 -4.60 5.60
C THR A 111 -21.29 -5.03 6.88
N THR A 112 -21.17 -6.34 7.07
CA THR A 112 -20.39 -6.93 8.16
C THR A 112 -19.37 -7.90 7.57
N THR A 113 -18.09 -7.63 7.79
CA THR A 113 -17.02 -8.56 7.40
C THR A 113 -16.92 -9.68 8.43
N ASN A 114 -17.30 -10.88 8.03
CA ASN A 114 -17.24 -12.06 8.88
C ASN A 114 -15.83 -12.61 9.01
N SER A 115 -15.10 -12.68 7.89
CA SER A 115 -13.70 -13.05 7.84
C SER A 115 -13.00 -12.45 6.63
N SER A 116 -11.73 -12.17 6.79
CA SER A 116 -10.86 -11.77 5.68
C SER A 116 -9.45 -12.30 5.92
N GLU A 117 -8.84 -12.84 4.90
CA GLU A 117 -7.49 -13.42 4.94
C GLU A 117 -6.70 -12.99 3.71
N GLY A 118 -5.36 -12.98 3.82
CA GLY A 118 -4.47 -12.64 2.73
C GLY A 118 -3.54 -11.49 3.06
N GLY A 119 -3.22 -10.70 2.05
CA GLY A 119 -2.28 -9.59 2.22
C GLY A 119 -1.85 -8.98 0.91
N SER A 120 -0.63 -8.46 0.89
CA SER A 120 -0.05 -7.83 -0.31
C SER A 120 1.45 -8.05 -0.39
N GLY A 121 1.95 -8.29 -1.59
CA GLY A 121 3.39 -8.25 -1.89
C GLY A 121 3.75 -6.90 -2.50
N PHE A 122 4.93 -6.36 -2.19
CA PHE A 122 5.37 -5.10 -2.77
C PHE A 122 6.86 -5.06 -3.08
N PHE A 123 7.19 -4.20 -4.04
CA PHE A 123 8.56 -3.89 -4.43
C PHE A 123 8.67 -2.39 -4.69
N ASN A 124 9.69 -1.75 -4.12
CA ASN A 124 10.00 -0.34 -4.29
C ASN A 124 11.45 -0.14 -4.73
N VAL A 125 11.65 0.84 -5.59
CA VAL A 125 12.97 1.36 -5.95
C VAL A 125 13.04 2.80 -5.48
N GLY A 126 14.17 3.17 -4.89
CA GLY A 126 14.43 4.53 -4.46
C GLY A 126 15.70 5.10 -5.10
N VAL A 127 15.73 6.41 -5.24
CA VAL A 127 16.92 7.17 -5.57
C VAL A 127 17.31 8.01 -4.36
N ASP A 128 18.46 7.73 -3.79
CA ASP A 128 19.00 8.42 -2.62
C ASP A 128 19.62 9.76 -3.05
N LEU A 129 19.14 10.81 -2.42
CA LEU A 129 19.58 12.20 -2.64
C LEU A 129 20.29 12.76 -1.39
N GLY A 130 20.82 11.89 -0.53
CA GLY A 130 21.46 12.22 0.73
C GLY A 130 20.51 12.07 1.91
N LEU A 131 19.99 13.16 2.48
CA LEU A 131 18.98 13.08 3.55
C LEU A 131 17.60 12.65 3.06
N PHE A 132 17.34 12.81 1.78
CA PHE A 132 16.06 12.49 1.16
C PHE A 132 16.21 11.37 0.15
N GLU A 133 15.12 10.67 -0.07
CA GLU A 133 15.01 9.63 -1.07
C GLU A 133 13.70 9.82 -1.83
N LEU A 134 13.76 9.70 -3.15
CA LEU A 134 12.56 9.59 -3.97
C LEU A 134 12.29 8.11 -4.27
N THR A 135 11.10 7.63 -3.96
CA THR A 135 10.75 6.22 -4.13
C THR A 135 9.60 6.03 -5.10
N GLY A 136 9.67 4.95 -5.87
CA GLY A 136 8.58 4.47 -6.69
C GLY A 136 8.45 2.97 -6.58
N GLY A 137 7.26 2.44 -6.68
CA GLY A 137 7.07 1.01 -6.48
C GLY A 137 5.75 0.47 -6.94
N TYR A 138 5.56 -0.80 -6.65
CA TYR A 138 4.43 -1.57 -7.09
C TYR A 138 3.97 -2.52 -5.99
N ARG A 139 2.65 -2.64 -5.79
CA ARG A 139 2.04 -3.53 -4.82
C ARG A 139 0.94 -4.36 -5.48
N VAL A 140 0.90 -5.62 -5.14
CA VAL A 140 -0.15 -6.56 -5.55
C VAL A 140 -0.90 -7.00 -4.31
N TRP A 141 -2.20 -6.83 -4.30
CA TRP A 141 -3.11 -7.26 -3.25
C TRP A 141 -3.77 -8.58 -3.62
N SER A 142 -3.94 -9.44 -2.60
CA SER A 142 -4.65 -10.72 -2.72
C SER A 142 -5.39 -10.98 -1.42
N ILE A 143 -6.72 -10.85 -1.43
CA ILE A 143 -7.56 -10.90 -0.24
C ILE A 143 -8.72 -11.84 -0.49
N LEU A 144 -8.84 -12.87 0.33
CA LEU A 144 -10.04 -13.68 0.45
C LEU A 144 -10.97 -13.02 1.46
N HIS A 145 -12.25 -12.90 1.15
CA HIS A 145 -13.21 -12.27 2.04
C HIS A 145 -14.53 -13.03 2.10
N ASN A 146 -15.18 -12.93 3.26
CA ASN A 146 -16.55 -13.35 3.50
C ASN A 146 -17.28 -12.19 4.19
N VAL A 147 -18.20 -11.57 3.46
CA VAL A 147 -18.92 -10.37 3.90
C VAL A 147 -20.41 -10.65 3.88
N ASN A 148 -21.08 -10.35 4.97
CA ASN A 148 -22.54 -10.38 5.05
C ASN A 148 -23.10 -9.01 4.66
N LEU A 149 -23.99 -9.00 3.67
CA LEU A 149 -24.72 -7.83 3.22
C LEU A 149 -26.14 -7.91 3.75
N SER A 150 -26.60 -6.90 4.49
CA SER A 150 -27.95 -6.84 5.02
C SER A 150 -28.66 -5.57 4.57
N ARG A 151 -29.95 -5.70 4.24
CA ARG A 151 -30.80 -4.58 3.85
C ARG A 151 -32.20 -4.77 4.41
N ILE A 152 -32.75 -3.73 5.03
CA ILE A 152 -34.15 -3.69 5.43
C ILE A 152 -34.98 -3.30 4.21
N LYS A 153 -35.86 -4.20 3.79
CA LYS A 153 -36.86 -3.92 2.72
C LYS A 153 -37.95 -2.99 3.22
N SER A 154 -38.67 -2.35 2.30
CA SER A 154 -39.80 -1.46 2.59
C SER A 154 -40.95 -2.13 3.39
N ASN A 155 -40.99 -3.45 3.39
CA ASN A 155 -41.98 -4.25 4.18
C ASN A 155 -41.44 -4.64 5.59
N GLY A 156 -40.33 -4.04 6.04
CA GLY A 156 -39.72 -4.30 7.35
C GLY A 156 -38.95 -5.62 7.46
N ARG A 157 -38.87 -6.43 6.39
CA ARG A 157 -38.10 -7.68 6.41
C ARG A 157 -36.64 -7.42 6.07
N THR A 158 -35.71 -8.02 6.85
CA THR A 158 -34.29 -8.01 6.55
C THR A 158 -33.98 -9.03 5.47
N GLN A 159 -33.32 -8.59 4.42
CA GLN A 159 -32.72 -9.47 3.42
C GLN A 159 -31.22 -9.55 3.71
N THR A 160 -30.68 -10.74 3.85
CA THR A 160 -29.26 -11.00 4.03
C THR A 160 -28.71 -11.77 2.83
N SER A 161 -27.46 -11.48 2.47
CA SER A 161 -26.74 -12.19 1.42
C SER A 161 -25.26 -12.29 1.83
N ASP A 162 -24.71 -13.49 1.76
CA ASP A 162 -23.29 -13.71 1.96
C ASP A 162 -22.54 -13.52 0.64
N ASN A 163 -21.52 -12.69 0.68
CA ASN A 163 -20.59 -12.50 -0.43
C ASN A 163 -19.23 -13.07 -0.05
N LYS A 164 -18.87 -14.19 -0.69
CA LYS A 164 -17.55 -14.82 -0.56
C LYS A 164 -16.80 -14.66 -1.86
N GLY A 165 -15.56 -14.20 -1.78
CA GLY A 165 -14.79 -14.01 -3.00
C GLY A 165 -13.31 -13.77 -2.75
N HIS A 166 -12.59 -13.68 -3.85
CA HIS A 166 -11.20 -13.31 -3.91
C HIS A 166 -11.07 -11.96 -4.59
N LEU A 167 -10.44 -11.01 -3.91
CA LEU A 167 -10.13 -9.70 -4.42
C LEU A 167 -8.65 -9.64 -4.75
N ALA A 168 -8.31 -9.36 -6.01
CA ALA A 168 -6.93 -9.12 -6.44
C ALA A 168 -6.87 -7.81 -7.21
N TYR A 169 -5.93 -6.93 -6.85
CA TYR A 169 -5.70 -5.67 -7.54
C TYR A 169 -4.26 -5.19 -7.35
N LYS A 170 -3.89 -4.17 -8.11
CA LYS A 170 -2.52 -3.67 -8.22
C LYS A 170 -2.47 -2.16 -8.04
N GLU A 171 -1.37 -1.68 -7.44
CA GLU A 171 -1.15 -0.25 -7.20
C GLU A 171 0.29 0.13 -7.52
N MET A 172 0.45 1.33 -8.06
CA MET A 172 1.76 1.99 -8.17
C MET A 172 1.91 2.99 -7.04
N TYR A 173 3.10 3.05 -6.47
CA TYR A 173 3.46 3.94 -5.37
C TYR A 173 4.46 4.99 -5.82
N LEU A 174 4.24 6.21 -5.32
CA LEU A 174 5.24 7.27 -5.30
C LEU A 174 5.40 7.76 -3.87
N GLY A 175 6.63 7.98 -3.44
CA GLY A 175 6.89 8.36 -2.07
C GLY A 175 8.19 9.11 -1.89
N LEU A 176 8.34 9.60 -0.68
CA LEU A 176 9.53 10.25 -0.18
C LEU A 176 10.06 9.48 1.03
N GLY A 177 11.37 9.31 1.07
CA GLY A 177 12.10 8.82 2.22
C GLY A 177 12.89 9.93 2.89
N TYR A 178 13.06 9.82 4.20
CA TYR A 178 13.98 10.64 4.98
C TYR A 178 14.91 9.72 5.76
N THR A 179 16.21 9.95 5.61
CA THR A 179 17.29 9.18 6.27
C THR A 179 17.78 9.98 7.48
N PHE A 180 17.92 9.31 8.63
CA PHE A 180 18.45 9.89 9.86
C PHE A 180 19.36 8.87 10.56
N PHE A 181 20.25 9.40 11.40
CA PHE A 181 21.27 8.64 12.11
C PHE A 181 20.83 8.35 13.54
#